data_6f9fcc907387ae6aec4d629b43b5d648
#
_entry.id   6f9fcc907387ae6aec4d629b43b5d648
#
_cell.length_a   1.000
_cell.length_b   1.000
_cell.length_c   1.000
_cell.angle_alpha   90.00
_cell.angle_beta   90.00
_cell.angle_gamma   90.00
#
_symmetry.space_group_name_H-M   'P 1'
#
loop_
_entity.id
_entity.type
_entity.pdbx_description
1 polymer ?
#
loop_
_entity_poly.entity_id
_entity_poly.type
_entity_poly.pdbx_seq_one_letter_code
_entity_poly.pdbx_strand_id
1 'polypeptide(L)'
;ELPYISENGSAIHGLNLINQNFPNEIVLSRKKEELLKIFNEKTPERLLNKCVQISKLSKKEQEKIFGQKDDRLKDALKRKYTLPFLFNGNNSEKNKLLKSLSNNSLTLQEGGRVLNLCDNINKIKSMNRIIKILKKTEDKIKTIAVGDNYNDLEMLKNSDVPCLVFNDQFKLDKINIDNLIFSNKPSPEGWADVIKMALEKIGYSN
;
A
#
# COMPACT_ATOMS: atom_id res chain seq x y z
N GLU A 1 17.39 11.41 3.93
CA GLU A 1 16.41 10.43 3.41
C GLU A 1 16.08 9.44 4.51
N LEU A 2 14.86 8.88 4.48
CA LEU A 2 14.39 7.85 5.39
C LEU A 2 14.13 6.56 4.61
N PRO A 3 14.23 5.38 5.25
CA PRO A 3 13.76 4.14 4.66
C PRO A 3 12.27 4.24 4.30
N TYR A 4 11.87 3.59 3.23
CA TYR A 4 10.48 3.60 2.79
C TYR A 4 10.06 2.26 2.16
N ILE A 5 8.76 2.02 2.15
CA ILE A 5 8.13 0.90 1.47
C ILE A 5 7.46 1.44 0.20
N SER A 6 7.74 0.84 -0.95
CA SER A 6 7.15 1.21 -2.22
C SER A 6 6.05 0.24 -2.67
N GLU A 7 5.17 0.74 -3.53
CA GLU A 7 4.17 -0.04 -4.25
C GLU A 7 3.37 -1.00 -3.36
N ASN A 8 2.78 -0.46 -2.27
CA ASN A 8 1.91 -1.16 -1.31
C ASN A 8 2.54 -2.38 -0.62
N GLY A 9 3.84 -2.38 -0.43
CA GLY A 9 4.55 -3.47 0.23
C GLY A 9 5.44 -4.30 -0.69
N SER A 10 5.58 -3.91 -1.96
CA SER A 10 6.32 -4.71 -2.94
C SER A 10 7.84 -4.64 -2.77
N ALA A 11 8.37 -3.53 -2.28
CA ALA A 11 9.79 -3.41 -1.97
C ALA A 11 10.03 -2.46 -0.78
N ILE A 12 11.14 -2.71 -0.09
CA ILE A 12 11.65 -1.92 1.03
C ILE A 12 12.96 -1.31 0.59
N HIS A 13 13.16 -0.02 0.82
CA HIS A 13 14.35 0.71 0.40
C HIS A 13 14.99 1.45 1.57
N GLY A 14 16.31 1.63 1.51
CA GLY A 14 17.05 2.53 2.38
C GLY A 14 17.27 2.04 3.81
N LEU A 15 17.13 0.76 4.12
CA LEU A 15 17.41 0.26 5.49
C LEU A 15 18.87 0.46 5.90
N ASN A 16 19.79 0.47 4.95
CA ASN A 16 21.20 0.80 5.18
C ASN A 16 21.42 2.23 5.70
N LEU A 17 20.44 3.12 5.60
CA LEU A 17 20.49 4.46 6.20
C LEU A 17 20.32 4.41 7.73
N ILE A 18 19.69 3.36 8.25
CA ILE A 18 19.58 3.11 9.71
C ILE A 18 20.85 2.43 10.22
N ASN A 19 21.29 1.39 9.52
CA ASN A 19 22.47 0.62 9.86
C ASN A 19 23.13 0.10 8.57
N GLN A 20 24.40 0.40 8.35
CA GLN A 20 25.16 0.07 7.14
C GLN A 20 25.20 -1.43 6.83
N ASN A 21 25.02 -2.29 7.85
CA ASN A 21 24.93 -3.74 7.68
C ASN A 21 23.57 -4.23 7.18
N PHE A 22 22.57 -3.35 7.07
CA PHE A 22 21.26 -3.70 6.53
C PHE A 22 21.24 -3.54 5.01
N PRO A 23 20.42 -4.33 4.30
CA PRO A 23 20.32 -4.21 2.85
C PRO A 23 19.74 -2.86 2.42
N ASN A 24 20.24 -2.31 1.31
CA ASN A 24 19.69 -1.10 0.73
C ASN A 24 18.30 -1.34 0.10
N GLU A 25 18.09 -2.50 -0.50
CA GLU A 25 16.80 -2.87 -1.11
C GLU A 25 16.43 -4.31 -0.76
N ILE A 26 15.15 -4.52 -0.45
CA ILE A 26 14.54 -5.85 -0.29
C ILE A 26 13.31 -5.90 -1.19
N VAL A 27 13.37 -6.73 -2.22
CA VAL A 27 12.24 -6.97 -3.13
C VAL A 27 11.43 -8.15 -2.60
N LEU A 28 10.11 -7.94 -2.45
CA LEU A 28 9.16 -8.92 -1.92
C LEU A 28 8.14 -9.39 -2.97
N SER A 29 8.15 -8.78 -4.15
CA SER A 29 7.20 -9.01 -5.23
C SER A 29 7.93 -9.37 -6.52
N ARG A 30 7.26 -10.08 -7.42
CA ARG A 30 7.71 -10.25 -8.80
C ARG A 30 7.70 -8.92 -9.55
N LYS A 31 8.47 -8.84 -10.64
CA LYS A 31 8.46 -7.67 -11.53
C LYS A 31 7.14 -7.56 -12.29
N LYS A 32 6.73 -6.36 -12.64
CA LYS A 32 5.46 -6.10 -13.33
C LYS A 32 5.33 -6.84 -14.67
N GLU A 33 6.45 -7.09 -15.37
CA GLU A 33 6.46 -7.83 -16.63
C GLU A 33 6.03 -9.29 -16.44
N GLU A 34 6.49 -9.91 -15.35
CA GLU A 34 6.09 -11.27 -14.97
C GLU A 34 4.63 -11.31 -14.52
N LEU A 35 4.19 -10.32 -13.73
CA LEU A 35 2.77 -10.19 -13.32
C LEU A 35 1.88 -10.06 -14.55
N LEU A 36 2.27 -9.24 -15.53
CA LEU A 36 1.52 -9.03 -16.77
C LEU A 36 1.44 -10.31 -17.61
N LYS A 37 2.53 -11.07 -17.69
CA LYS A 37 2.55 -12.36 -18.39
C LYS A 37 1.52 -13.32 -17.77
N ILE A 38 1.59 -13.53 -16.45
CA ILE A 38 0.65 -14.40 -15.73
C ILE A 38 -0.78 -13.89 -15.87
N PHE A 39 -0.99 -12.59 -15.76
CA PHE A 39 -2.30 -11.95 -15.93
C PHE A 39 -2.92 -12.27 -17.28
N ASN A 40 -2.16 -12.13 -18.38
CA ASN A 40 -2.63 -12.42 -19.72
C ASN A 40 -2.90 -13.91 -19.95
N GLU A 41 -2.05 -14.80 -19.39
CA GLU A 41 -2.18 -16.25 -19.57
C GLU A 41 -3.33 -16.85 -18.74
N LYS A 42 -3.60 -16.31 -17.55
CA LYS A 42 -4.51 -16.92 -16.56
C LYS A 42 -5.87 -16.24 -16.47
N THR A 43 -6.02 -15.06 -17.06
CA THR A 43 -7.30 -14.34 -17.05
C THR A 43 -8.09 -14.66 -18.31
N PRO A 44 -9.37 -15.06 -18.18
CA PRO A 44 -10.23 -15.27 -19.35
C PRO A 44 -10.30 -14.03 -20.26
N GLU A 45 -10.20 -14.21 -21.56
CA GLU A 45 -10.16 -13.14 -22.56
C GLU A 45 -11.31 -12.14 -22.40
N ARG A 46 -12.51 -12.62 -22.10
CA ARG A 46 -13.69 -11.76 -21.84
C ARG A 46 -13.45 -10.77 -20.68
N LEU A 47 -12.66 -11.14 -19.69
CA LEU A 47 -12.32 -10.26 -18.56
C LEU A 47 -11.13 -9.36 -18.91
N LEU A 48 -10.14 -9.88 -19.65
CA LEU A 48 -9.01 -9.09 -20.14
C LEU A 48 -9.46 -7.91 -20.99
N ASN A 49 -10.43 -8.11 -21.87
CA ASN A 49 -10.98 -7.06 -22.74
C ASN A 49 -11.69 -5.93 -21.97
N LYS A 50 -11.97 -6.14 -20.67
CA LYS A 50 -12.51 -5.11 -19.78
C LYS A 50 -11.43 -4.38 -18.96
N CYS A 51 -10.18 -4.80 -19.09
CA CYS A 51 -9.04 -4.23 -18.38
C CYS A 51 -8.28 -3.28 -19.31
N VAL A 52 -8.19 -2.01 -18.93
CA VAL A 52 -7.45 -0.99 -19.68
C VAL A 52 -6.24 -0.58 -18.86
N GLN A 53 -5.04 -0.95 -19.32
CA GLN A 53 -3.80 -0.55 -18.68
C GLN A 53 -3.64 0.98 -18.73
N ILE A 54 -3.34 1.61 -17.61
CA ILE A 54 -3.20 3.07 -17.55
C ILE A 54 -2.09 3.58 -18.47
N SER A 55 -1.00 2.82 -18.62
CA SER A 55 0.11 3.17 -19.52
C SER A 55 -0.28 3.27 -21.01
N LYS A 56 -1.42 2.71 -21.40
CA LYS A 56 -1.95 2.75 -22.79
C LYS A 56 -2.90 3.93 -23.02
N LEU A 57 -3.27 4.66 -21.98
CA LEU A 57 -4.13 5.84 -22.07
C LEU A 57 -3.35 7.07 -22.50
N SER A 58 -4.04 8.07 -23.04
CA SER A 58 -3.44 9.38 -23.33
C SER A 58 -2.95 10.06 -22.04
N LYS A 59 -1.94 10.94 -22.16
CA LYS A 59 -1.42 11.71 -21.02
C LYS A 59 -2.53 12.44 -20.26
N LYS A 60 -3.49 13.04 -20.98
CA LYS A 60 -4.62 13.78 -20.40
C LYS A 60 -5.51 12.88 -19.53
N GLU A 61 -5.77 11.65 -19.97
CA GLU A 61 -6.55 10.67 -19.21
C GLU A 61 -5.77 10.20 -17.96
N GLN A 62 -4.48 9.94 -18.12
CA GLN A 62 -3.59 9.57 -17.00
C GLN A 62 -3.55 10.67 -15.93
N GLU A 63 -3.41 11.94 -16.34
CA GLU A 63 -3.47 13.10 -15.44
C GLU A 63 -4.80 13.19 -14.68
N LYS A 64 -5.92 12.97 -15.38
CA LYS A 64 -7.26 12.96 -14.76
C LYS A 64 -7.42 11.83 -13.74
N ILE A 65 -6.90 10.64 -14.04
CA ILE A 65 -7.01 9.46 -13.17
C ILE A 65 -6.16 9.62 -11.92
N PHE A 66 -4.90 10.00 -12.08
CA PHE A 66 -3.97 10.13 -10.95
C PHE A 66 -4.10 11.47 -10.20
N GLY A 67 -4.69 12.49 -10.82
CA GLY A 67 -4.70 13.86 -10.27
C GLY A 67 -3.30 14.49 -10.23
N GLN A 68 -2.36 13.97 -11.01
CA GLN A 68 -0.96 14.37 -11.05
C GLN A 68 -0.57 14.81 -12.46
N LYS A 69 0.42 15.70 -12.58
CA LYS A 69 0.94 16.21 -13.85
C LYS A 69 2.46 16.07 -13.91
N ASP A 70 2.99 16.15 -15.11
CA ASP A 70 4.42 16.23 -15.42
C ASP A 70 5.27 15.18 -14.71
N ASP A 71 6.28 15.56 -13.94
CA ASP A 71 7.21 14.61 -13.31
C ASP A 71 6.54 13.76 -12.24
N ARG A 72 5.55 14.29 -11.51
CA ARG A 72 4.79 13.51 -10.54
C ARG A 72 3.96 12.42 -11.22
N LEU A 73 3.41 12.69 -12.40
CA LEU A 73 2.74 11.66 -13.19
C LEU A 73 3.72 10.60 -13.69
N LYS A 74 4.89 11.04 -14.20
CA LYS A 74 5.95 10.10 -14.63
C LYS A 74 6.34 9.16 -13.48
N ASP A 75 6.53 9.69 -12.27
CA ASP A 75 6.89 8.89 -11.10
C ASP A 75 5.75 7.95 -10.68
N ALA A 76 4.50 8.38 -10.74
CA ALA A 76 3.34 7.52 -10.49
C ALA A 76 3.21 6.37 -11.51
N LEU A 77 3.74 6.53 -12.71
CA LEU A 77 3.76 5.53 -13.78
C LEU A 77 5.02 4.64 -13.78
N LYS A 78 6.12 5.06 -13.14
CA LYS A 78 7.38 4.30 -13.01
C LYS A 78 7.28 3.14 -12.01
N ARG A 79 6.26 2.30 -12.18
CA ARG A 79 6.06 1.14 -11.31
C ARG A 79 6.88 -0.04 -11.77
N LYS A 80 7.50 -0.73 -10.81
CA LYS A 80 8.34 -1.93 -11.04
C LYS A 80 7.62 -3.23 -10.68
N TYR A 81 6.69 -3.18 -9.74
CA TYR A 81 6.11 -4.34 -9.05
C TYR A 81 4.59 -4.37 -9.07
N THR A 82 3.94 -3.35 -9.60
CA THR A 82 2.49 -3.28 -9.71
C THR A 82 2.07 -2.76 -11.07
N LEU A 83 0.88 -3.17 -11.53
CA LEU A 83 0.32 -2.74 -12.81
C LEU A 83 -1.05 -2.09 -12.57
N PRO A 84 -1.16 -0.76 -12.67
CA PRO A 84 -2.44 -0.08 -12.55
C PRO A 84 -3.27 -0.21 -13.82
N PHE A 85 -4.55 -0.49 -13.67
CA PHE A 85 -5.51 -0.54 -14.78
C PHE A 85 -6.92 -0.11 -14.35
N LEU A 86 -7.73 0.27 -15.34
CA LEU A 86 -9.18 0.46 -15.18
C LEU A 86 -9.91 -0.84 -15.50
N PHE A 87 -10.93 -1.14 -14.74
CA PHE A 87 -11.79 -2.29 -14.99
C PHE A 87 -13.21 -1.84 -15.35
N ASN A 88 -13.64 -2.11 -16.57
CA ASN A 88 -14.93 -1.72 -17.13
C ASN A 88 -15.99 -2.84 -16.97
N GLY A 89 -15.84 -3.68 -15.96
CA GLY A 89 -16.78 -4.74 -15.62
C GLY A 89 -17.62 -4.41 -14.39
N ASN A 90 -18.65 -5.21 -14.14
CA ASN A 90 -19.45 -5.14 -12.93
C ASN A 90 -18.78 -5.88 -11.74
N ASN A 91 -19.37 -5.79 -10.55
CA ASN A 91 -18.83 -6.43 -9.34
C ASN A 91 -18.72 -7.96 -9.46
N SER A 92 -19.68 -8.63 -10.11
CA SER A 92 -19.61 -10.08 -10.32
C SER A 92 -18.42 -10.46 -11.20
N GLU A 93 -18.16 -9.68 -12.24
CA GLU A 93 -17.01 -9.88 -13.13
C GLU A 93 -15.68 -9.57 -12.44
N LYS A 94 -15.65 -8.52 -11.60
CA LYS A 94 -14.49 -8.21 -10.76
C LYS A 94 -14.17 -9.36 -9.81
N ASN A 95 -15.16 -9.97 -9.19
CA ASN A 95 -14.97 -11.14 -8.32
C ASN A 95 -14.45 -12.36 -9.10
N LYS A 96 -14.93 -12.59 -10.34
CA LYS A 96 -14.39 -13.63 -11.22
C LYS A 96 -12.94 -13.38 -11.60
N LEU A 97 -12.60 -12.12 -11.88
CA LEU A 97 -11.23 -11.71 -12.14
C LEU A 97 -10.32 -11.98 -10.93
N LEU A 98 -10.73 -11.54 -9.74
CA LEU A 98 -10.01 -11.81 -8.49
C LEU A 98 -9.78 -13.31 -8.29
N LYS A 99 -10.81 -14.14 -8.50
CA LYS A 99 -10.71 -15.60 -8.35
C LYS A 99 -9.73 -16.21 -9.35
N SER A 100 -9.68 -15.75 -10.60
CA SER A 100 -8.73 -16.25 -11.59
C SER A 100 -7.27 -15.91 -11.23
N LEU A 101 -7.05 -14.79 -10.54
CA LEU A 101 -5.74 -14.32 -10.13
C LEU A 101 -5.22 -14.97 -8.85
N SER A 102 -6.10 -15.22 -7.88
CA SER A 102 -5.73 -15.75 -6.56
C SER A 102 -5.03 -17.11 -6.63
N ASN A 103 -5.42 -17.97 -7.58
CA ASN A 103 -4.78 -19.26 -7.82
C ASN A 103 -3.31 -19.15 -8.27
N ASN A 104 -2.87 -17.97 -8.68
CA ASN A 104 -1.51 -17.68 -9.13
C ASN A 104 -0.77 -16.74 -8.16
N SER A 105 -1.25 -16.61 -6.93
CA SER A 105 -0.74 -15.69 -5.92
C SER A 105 -0.76 -14.22 -6.36
N LEU A 106 -1.65 -13.86 -7.29
CA LEU A 106 -1.89 -12.48 -7.70
C LEU A 106 -3.14 -11.95 -7.01
N THR A 107 -3.17 -10.64 -6.81
CA THR A 107 -4.34 -9.94 -6.26
C THR A 107 -4.55 -8.60 -6.94
N LEU A 108 -5.73 -8.02 -6.70
CA LEU A 108 -6.06 -6.66 -7.10
C LEU A 108 -6.21 -5.82 -5.84
N GLN A 109 -5.42 -4.77 -5.75
CA GLN A 109 -5.56 -3.77 -4.68
C GLN A 109 -6.26 -2.55 -5.23
N GLU A 110 -7.30 -2.10 -4.54
CA GLU A 110 -7.98 -0.85 -4.87
C GLU A 110 -7.13 0.33 -4.42
N GLY A 111 -6.86 1.24 -5.33
CA GLY A 111 -6.09 2.44 -5.09
C GLY A 111 -6.81 3.65 -5.67
N GLY A 112 -7.68 4.28 -4.89
CA GLY A 112 -8.45 5.43 -5.34
C GLY A 112 -9.30 5.10 -6.57
N ARG A 113 -8.83 5.48 -7.75
CA ARG A 113 -9.58 5.35 -9.03
C ARG A 113 -9.14 4.18 -9.90
N VAL A 114 -8.16 3.40 -9.47
CA VAL A 114 -7.57 2.31 -10.26
C VAL A 114 -7.50 1.01 -9.47
N LEU A 115 -7.48 -0.11 -10.19
CA LEU A 115 -7.09 -1.40 -9.64
C LEU A 115 -5.60 -1.61 -9.92
N ASN A 116 -4.87 -2.06 -8.92
CA ASN A 116 -3.46 -2.40 -9.06
C ASN A 116 -3.32 -3.92 -9.03
N LEU A 117 -2.90 -4.52 -10.15
CA LEU A 117 -2.46 -5.90 -10.16
C LEU A 117 -1.11 -5.99 -9.45
N CYS A 118 -1.00 -6.89 -8.50
CA CYS A 118 0.21 -7.11 -7.71
C CYS A 118 0.28 -8.56 -7.21
N ASP A 119 1.43 -8.93 -6.67
CA ASP A 119 1.55 -10.15 -5.87
C ASP A 119 0.65 -10.06 -4.62
N ASN A 120 0.36 -11.20 -4.00
CA ASN A 120 -0.33 -11.25 -2.73
C ASN A 120 0.60 -10.75 -1.60
N ILE A 121 0.96 -9.48 -1.69
CA ILE A 121 1.77 -8.72 -0.73
C ILE A 121 0.98 -7.53 -0.22
N ASN A 122 1.27 -7.07 0.98
CA ASN A 122 0.63 -5.92 1.59
C ASN A 122 1.60 -5.19 2.53
N LYS A 123 1.21 -4.02 3.01
CA LYS A 123 2.03 -3.17 3.88
C LYS A 123 2.49 -3.89 5.15
N ILE A 124 1.62 -4.74 5.75
CA ILE A 124 1.95 -5.46 6.98
C ILE A 124 3.09 -6.49 6.77
N LYS A 125 3.12 -7.19 5.65
CA LYS A 125 4.22 -8.13 5.36
C LYS A 125 5.57 -7.42 5.31
N SER A 126 5.60 -6.24 4.70
CA SER A 126 6.82 -5.41 4.62
C SER A 126 7.19 -4.81 5.96
N MET A 127 6.22 -4.32 6.73
CA MET A 127 6.44 -3.84 8.10
C MET A 127 7.05 -4.94 8.97
N ASN A 128 6.47 -6.14 8.96
CA ASN A 128 6.98 -7.29 9.72
C ASN A 128 8.39 -7.70 9.27
N ARG A 129 8.70 -7.55 7.98
CA ARG A 129 10.06 -7.80 7.48
C ARG A 129 11.06 -6.79 8.01
N ILE A 130 10.71 -5.51 8.07
CA ILE A 130 11.53 -4.44 8.67
C ILE A 130 11.74 -4.72 10.15
N ILE A 131 10.67 -4.98 10.91
CA ILE A 131 10.74 -5.27 12.35
C ILE A 131 11.66 -6.47 12.61
N LYS A 132 11.55 -7.53 11.80
CA LYS A 132 12.43 -8.71 11.94
C LYS A 132 13.90 -8.39 11.69
N ILE A 133 14.21 -7.42 10.85
CA ILE A 133 15.59 -6.98 10.59
C ILE A 133 16.09 -6.13 11.76
N LEU A 134 15.29 -5.15 12.21
CA LEU A 134 15.64 -4.27 13.30
C LEU A 134 15.85 -5.03 14.62
N LYS A 135 15.05 -6.07 14.89
CA LYS A 135 15.20 -6.95 16.06
C LYS A 135 16.54 -7.72 16.13
N LYS A 136 17.37 -7.65 15.11
CA LYS A 136 18.72 -8.22 15.15
C LYS A 136 19.72 -7.31 15.90
N THR A 137 19.42 -6.03 16.02
CA THR A 137 20.29 -5.02 16.63
C THR A 137 19.62 -4.27 17.77
N GLU A 138 18.29 -4.33 17.85
CA GLU A 138 17.47 -3.60 18.83
C GLU A 138 16.59 -4.57 19.62
N ASP A 139 16.78 -4.64 20.92
CA ASP A 139 16.02 -5.53 21.81
C ASP A 139 14.57 -5.05 22.04
N LYS A 140 14.37 -3.73 22.04
CA LYS A 140 13.06 -3.12 22.32
C LYS A 140 12.62 -2.24 21.15
N ILE A 141 11.62 -2.72 20.39
CA ILE A 141 11.01 -1.99 19.29
C ILE A 141 9.55 -1.74 19.64
N LYS A 142 9.12 -0.48 19.52
CA LYS A 142 7.72 -0.08 19.54
C LYS A 142 7.31 0.43 18.17
N THR A 143 6.14 0.02 17.73
CA THR A 143 5.61 0.37 16.41
C THR A 143 4.43 1.31 16.56
N ILE A 144 4.49 2.46 15.87
CA ILE A 144 3.36 3.36 15.67
C ILE A 144 2.94 3.22 14.22
N ALA A 145 1.71 2.81 13.98
CA ALA A 145 1.16 2.77 12.62
C ALA A 145 0.13 3.88 12.45
N VAL A 146 0.25 4.63 11.37
CA VAL A 146 -0.70 5.70 11.02
C VAL A 146 -1.33 5.39 9.67
N GLY A 147 -2.65 5.45 9.59
CA GLY A 147 -3.39 5.20 8.37
C GLY A 147 -4.66 6.05 8.31
N ASP A 148 -5.25 6.15 7.12
CA ASP A 148 -6.46 6.90 6.85
C ASP A 148 -7.47 6.13 6.00
N ASN A 149 -7.18 4.84 5.68
CA ASN A 149 -7.99 4.08 4.74
C ASN A 149 -8.09 2.59 5.11
N TYR A 150 -9.01 1.87 4.48
CA TYR A 150 -9.26 0.44 4.68
C TYR A 150 -8.03 -0.45 4.42
N ASN A 151 -7.16 -0.08 3.48
CA ASN A 151 -5.93 -0.81 3.19
C ASN A 151 -4.86 -0.69 4.28
N ASP A 152 -5.04 0.19 5.27
CA ASP A 152 -4.14 0.38 6.40
C ASP A 152 -4.56 -0.43 7.64
N LEU A 153 -5.81 -0.91 7.68
CA LEU A 153 -6.37 -1.56 8.87
C LEU A 153 -5.55 -2.74 9.39
N GLU A 154 -5.04 -3.59 8.50
CA GLU A 154 -4.20 -4.71 8.93
C GLU A 154 -2.88 -4.23 9.55
N MET A 155 -2.29 -3.17 9.01
CA MET A 155 -1.08 -2.56 9.58
C MET A 155 -1.39 -1.94 10.96
N LEU A 156 -2.51 -1.24 11.09
CA LEU A 156 -2.94 -0.66 12.37
C LEU A 156 -3.15 -1.76 13.42
N LYS A 157 -3.91 -2.80 13.12
CA LYS A 157 -4.19 -3.93 14.03
C LYS A 157 -2.93 -4.67 14.53
N ASN A 158 -1.85 -4.60 13.77
CA ASN A 158 -0.61 -5.31 14.06
C ASN A 158 0.50 -4.39 14.61
N SER A 159 0.17 -3.18 15.00
CA SER A 159 1.10 -2.23 15.63
C SER A 159 0.86 -2.13 17.14
N ASP A 160 1.89 -1.71 17.88
CA ASP A 160 1.76 -1.44 19.33
C ASP A 160 0.87 -0.23 19.60
N VAL A 161 0.90 0.77 18.73
CA VAL A 161 0.10 1.99 18.83
C VAL A 161 -0.56 2.27 17.47
N PRO A 162 -1.80 1.80 17.29
CA PRO A 162 -2.58 2.09 16.09
C PRO A 162 -3.11 3.53 16.12
N CYS A 163 -2.95 4.25 15.00
CA CYS A 163 -3.38 5.63 14.84
C CYS A 163 -4.19 5.79 13.55
N LEU A 164 -5.38 6.33 13.65
CA LEU A 164 -6.26 6.57 12.53
C LEU A 164 -6.48 8.07 12.34
N VAL A 165 -6.29 8.55 11.12
CA VAL A 165 -6.54 9.93 10.72
C VAL A 165 -7.86 10.00 9.99
N PHE A 166 -8.61 11.07 10.22
CA PHE A 166 -9.89 11.30 9.58
C PHE A 166 -9.79 11.30 8.05
N ASN A 167 -10.74 10.61 7.43
CA ASN A 167 -10.97 10.59 5.99
C ASN A 167 -12.46 10.44 5.75
N ASP A 168 -13.09 11.34 4.99
CA ASP A 168 -14.55 11.39 4.74
C ASP A 168 -15.11 10.11 4.11
N GLN A 169 -14.25 9.35 3.42
CA GLN A 169 -14.63 8.09 2.78
C GLN A 169 -14.59 6.89 3.74
N PHE A 170 -14.20 7.12 5.00
CA PHE A 170 -13.94 6.08 5.97
C PHE A 170 -14.99 6.06 7.08
N LYS A 171 -15.72 4.94 7.21
CA LYS A 171 -16.75 4.78 8.24
C LYS A 171 -16.17 4.15 9.50
N LEU A 172 -16.01 4.94 10.55
CA LEU A 172 -15.45 4.55 11.85
C LEU A 172 -16.26 3.47 12.60
N ASP A 173 -17.57 3.47 12.44
CA ASP A 173 -18.52 2.57 13.10
C ASP A 173 -18.28 1.08 12.82
N LYS A 174 -17.45 0.77 11.81
CA LYS A 174 -17.09 -0.60 11.42
C LYS A 174 -15.67 -1.02 11.84
N ILE A 175 -14.96 -0.16 12.60
CA ILE A 175 -13.58 -0.44 12.98
C ILE A 175 -13.54 -0.90 14.42
N ASN A 176 -13.06 -2.14 14.59
CA ASN A 176 -12.73 -2.70 15.89
C ASN A 176 -11.21 -2.89 15.98
N ILE A 177 -10.52 -1.92 16.59
CA ILE A 177 -9.08 -1.96 16.86
C ILE A 177 -8.88 -1.47 18.30
N ASP A 178 -8.29 -2.32 19.13
CA ASP A 178 -8.02 -2.02 20.52
C ASP A 178 -7.01 -0.86 20.63
N ASN A 179 -7.25 0.03 21.61
CA ASN A 179 -6.37 1.16 21.91
C ASN A 179 -6.12 2.12 20.72
N LEU A 180 -7.03 2.17 19.77
CA LEU A 180 -6.93 3.06 18.60
C LEU A 180 -6.88 4.53 19.03
N ILE A 181 -5.85 5.23 18.60
CA ILE A 181 -5.77 6.69 18.67
C ILE A 181 -6.42 7.25 17.40
N PHE A 182 -7.33 8.20 17.55
CA PHE A 182 -8.05 8.80 16.44
C PHE A 182 -7.98 10.31 16.47
N SER A 183 -7.76 10.94 15.31
CA SER A 183 -7.97 12.36 15.10
C SER A 183 -9.15 12.59 14.16
N ASN A 184 -10.05 13.50 14.55
CA ASN A 184 -11.18 13.94 13.74
C ASN A 184 -10.79 15.01 12.69
N LYS A 185 -9.51 15.37 12.59
CA LYS A 185 -8.97 16.27 11.59
C LYS A 185 -8.35 15.46 10.44
N PRO A 186 -8.44 15.96 9.20
CA PRO A 186 -7.73 15.34 8.07
C PRO A 186 -6.22 15.60 8.14
N SER A 187 -5.44 14.91 7.30
CA SER A 187 -4.03 15.24 7.08
C SER A 187 -3.89 16.66 6.50
N PRO A 188 -2.82 17.41 6.86
CA PRO A 188 -1.68 16.97 7.69
C PRO A 188 -1.90 17.12 9.20
N GLU A 189 -2.88 17.93 9.66
CA GLU A 189 -3.09 18.26 11.08
C GLU A 189 -3.46 17.01 11.89
N GLY A 190 -4.37 16.19 11.37
CA GLY A 190 -4.77 14.94 12.04
C GLY A 190 -3.62 13.95 12.17
N TRP A 191 -2.71 13.91 11.20
CA TRP A 191 -1.51 13.08 11.27
C TRP A 191 -0.58 13.56 12.41
N ALA A 192 -0.35 14.87 12.53
CA ALA A 192 0.46 15.45 13.59
C ALA A 192 -0.15 15.18 14.97
N ASP A 193 -1.47 15.33 15.10
CA ASP A 193 -2.21 15.08 16.36
C ASP A 193 -2.00 13.62 16.82
N VAL A 194 -2.25 12.63 15.96
CA VAL A 194 -2.16 11.22 16.37
C VAL A 194 -0.72 10.79 16.67
N ILE A 195 0.28 11.33 15.98
CA ILE A 195 1.69 11.05 16.25
C ILE A 195 2.08 11.62 17.63
N LYS A 196 1.68 12.84 17.96
CA LYS A 196 1.94 13.43 19.27
C LYS A 196 1.36 12.57 20.39
N MET A 197 0.07 12.21 20.29
CA MET A 197 -0.61 11.34 21.26
C MET A 197 0.07 9.95 21.37
N ALA A 198 0.52 9.40 20.24
CA ALA A 198 1.20 8.10 20.22
C ALA A 198 2.57 8.17 20.93
N LEU A 199 3.36 9.22 20.69
CA LEU A 199 4.65 9.42 21.34
C LEU A 199 4.49 9.59 22.84
N GLU A 200 3.53 10.39 23.31
CA GLU A 200 3.19 10.53 24.72
C GLU A 200 2.84 9.16 25.35
N LYS A 201 2.02 8.36 24.67
CA LYS A 201 1.61 7.02 25.13
C LYS A 201 2.76 6.04 25.30
N ILE A 202 3.82 6.14 24.51
CA ILE A 202 5.00 5.27 24.64
C ILE A 202 6.11 5.87 25.52
N GLY A 203 5.83 7.00 26.17
CA GLY A 203 6.76 7.64 27.13
C GLY A 203 7.79 8.57 26.48
N TYR A 204 7.59 8.98 25.22
CA TYR A 204 8.32 10.08 24.61
C TYR A 204 7.58 11.39 24.91
N SER A 205 7.88 12.00 26.06
CA SER A 205 7.49 13.38 26.35
C SER A 205 8.69 14.28 26.10
N ASN A 206 8.49 15.36 25.34
CA ASN A 206 9.47 16.45 25.26
C ASN A 206 9.57 17.20 26.58
#